data_37af3213067c22923f7b6c40a8ba0d53
#
_entry.id   37af3213067c22923f7b6c40a8ba0d53
#
_cell.length_a   1.000
_cell.length_b   1.000
_cell.length_c   1.000
_cell.angle_alpha   90.00
_cell.angle_beta   90.00
_cell.angle_gamma   90.00
#
_symmetry.space_group_name_H-M   'P 1'
#
loop_
_entity.id
_entity.type
_entity.pdbx_description
1 polymer ?
#
loop_
_entity_poly.entity_id
_entity_poly.type
_entity_poly.pdbx_seq_one_letter_code
_entity_poly.pdbx_strand_id
1 'polypeptide(L)'
;MFRDFASWYHVVFAVDTTQSTATNRIKLYINGEQYTWDGNTTQPNQDQQLYWNVGGTYYPYIGRRNGGDYFDGYMAEIVHIDDQQLDATSFGEFDTNSPNIWKPKDLSDLTFGGNTSYHLDFEDSSSLGADVSGQGNNFTVNNLTSIDQTTDTCTNNFGFGFN
;
A
#
# COMPACT_ATOMS: atom_id res chain seq x y z
N MET A 1 18.31 3.08 -1.21
CA MET A 1 16.85 3.09 -1.29
C MET A 1 16.32 3.20 0.12
N PHE A 2 15.99 2.18 0.86
CA PHE A 2 15.53 2.26 2.26
C PHE A 2 16.74 2.34 3.20
N ARG A 3 17.23 3.56 3.49
CA ARG A 3 18.46 3.76 4.28
C ARG A 3 18.21 4.39 5.64
N ASP A 4 17.07 5.05 5.81
CA ASP A 4 16.68 5.68 7.07
C ASP A 4 15.59 4.83 7.72
N PHE A 5 15.94 4.15 8.79
CA PHE A 5 15.04 3.28 9.55
C PHE A 5 14.05 4.06 10.44
N ALA A 6 14.24 5.37 10.58
CA ALA A 6 13.38 6.23 11.37
C ALA A 6 12.38 7.02 10.52
N SER A 7 12.38 6.82 9.20
CA SER A 7 11.51 7.54 8.27
C SER A 7 10.37 6.69 7.76
N TRP A 8 9.22 7.31 7.55
CA TRP A 8 8.12 6.72 6.80
C TRP A 8 8.47 6.69 5.30
N TYR A 9 8.12 5.59 4.66
CA TYR A 9 8.21 5.42 3.22
C TYR A 9 6.82 5.14 2.65
N HIS A 10 6.40 5.95 1.70
CA HIS A 10 5.20 5.67 0.92
C HIS A 10 5.59 4.81 -0.28
N VAL A 11 4.99 3.64 -0.38
CA VAL A 11 5.32 2.65 -1.43
C VAL A 11 4.06 2.32 -2.23
N VAL A 12 4.12 2.50 -3.55
CA VAL A 12 3.05 2.07 -4.46
C VAL A 12 3.61 1.07 -5.45
N PHE A 13 2.98 -0.09 -5.52
CA PHE A 13 3.30 -1.14 -6.46
C PHE A 13 2.12 -1.34 -7.40
N ALA A 14 2.26 -0.87 -8.64
CA ALA A 14 1.20 -0.84 -9.63
C ALA A 14 1.46 -1.88 -10.72
N VAL A 15 0.48 -2.75 -10.97
CA VAL A 15 0.61 -3.88 -11.89
C VAL A 15 -0.52 -3.89 -12.91
N ASP A 16 -0.16 -4.00 -14.19
CA ASP A 16 -1.08 -4.25 -15.30
C ASP A 16 -0.37 -5.06 -16.38
N THR A 17 -0.63 -6.35 -16.40
CA THR A 17 0.01 -7.27 -17.36
C THR A 17 -0.53 -7.13 -18.78
N THR A 18 -1.63 -6.43 -19.01
CA THR A 18 -2.20 -6.22 -20.35
C THR A 18 -1.37 -5.25 -21.19
N GLN A 19 -0.47 -4.47 -20.55
CA GLN A 19 0.38 -3.51 -21.23
C GLN A 19 1.27 -4.16 -22.29
N SER A 20 1.23 -3.61 -23.52
CA SER A 20 2.07 -4.09 -24.63
C SER A 20 3.55 -3.89 -24.35
N THR A 21 3.92 -2.76 -23.75
CA THR A 21 5.28 -2.45 -23.33
C THR A 21 5.61 -3.11 -22.01
N ALA A 22 6.59 -3.99 -21.98
CA ALA A 22 6.94 -4.79 -20.80
C ALA A 22 7.22 -3.94 -19.55
N THR A 23 7.96 -2.84 -19.70
CA THR A 23 8.33 -1.93 -18.60
C THR A 23 7.14 -1.18 -17.99
N ASN A 24 5.97 -1.20 -18.63
CA ASN A 24 4.75 -0.60 -18.11
C ASN A 24 3.90 -1.58 -17.31
N ARG A 25 4.23 -2.88 -17.30
CA ARG A 25 3.45 -3.91 -16.62
C ARG A 25 3.60 -3.88 -15.11
N ILE A 26 4.79 -3.50 -14.63
CA ILE A 26 5.05 -3.31 -13.21
C ILE A 26 5.74 -1.97 -13.02
N LYS A 27 5.18 -1.15 -12.12
CA LYS A 27 5.75 0.12 -11.71
C LYS A 27 5.85 0.14 -10.18
N LEU A 28 6.96 0.63 -9.68
CA LEU A 28 7.18 0.86 -8.26
C LEU A 28 7.39 2.36 -8.06
N TYR A 29 6.72 2.92 -7.09
CA TYR A 29 6.92 4.31 -6.68
C TYR A 29 7.33 4.33 -5.21
N ILE A 30 8.25 5.21 -4.87
CA ILE A 30 8.70 5.45 -3.51
C ILE A 30 8.66 6.94 -3.26
N ASN A 31 7.87 7.37 -2.27
CA ASN A 31 7.66 8.77 -1.93
C ASN A 31 7.29 9.63 -3.16
N GLY A 32 6.39 9.14 -3.99
CA GLY A 32 5.89 9.80 -5.19
C GLY A 32 6.76 9.64 -6.44
N GLU A 33 8.00 9.20 -6.32
CA GLU A 33 8.92 9.04 -7.44
C GLU A 33 8.91 7.62 -7.99
N GLN A 34 8.78 7.49 -9.31
CA GLN A 34 8.84 6.18 -9.97
C GLN A 34 10.27 5.65 -9.92
N TYR A 35 10.43 4.46 -9.38
CA TYR A 35 11.70 3.74 -9.40
C TYR A 35 12.01 3.19 -10.80
N THR A 36 13.19 3.49 -11.29
CA THR A 36 13.69 2.93 -12.54
C THR A 36 14.43 1.63 -12.28
N TRP A 37 13.96 0.54 -12.87
CA TRP A 37 14.59 -0.77 -12.76
C TRP A 37 15.96 -0.78 -13.48
N ASP A 38 16.92 -1.49 -12.93
CA ASP A 38 18.31 -1.56 -13.40
C ASP A 38 18.54 -2.48 -14.61
N GLY A 39 17.55 -2.73 -15.41
CA GLY A 39 17.65 -3.54 -16.63
C GLY A 39 17.77 -5.05 -16.43
N ASN A 40 18.04 -5.53 -15.23
CA ASN A 40 18.10 -6.98 -14.90
C ASN A 40 16.75 -7.53 -14.42
N THR A 41 15.72 -6.71 -14.39
CA THR A 41 14.40 -7.08 -13.90
C THR A 41 13.59 -7.75 -15.00
N THR A 42 13.22 -9.00 -14.79
CA THR A 42 12.32 -9.71 -15.69
C THR A 42 10.88 -9.26 -15.41
N GLN A 43 10.25 -8.67 -16.40
CA GLN A 43 8.84 -8.30 -16.33
C GLN A 43 7.96 -9.52 -16.64
N PRO A 44 6.72 -9.59 -16.11
CA PRO A 44 5.78 -10.63 -16.47
C PRO A 44 5.48 -10.61 -17.97
N ASN A 45 5.08 -11.74 -18.54
CA ASN A 45 4.60 -11.78 -19.91
C ASN A 45 3.32 -10.93 -20.06
N GLN A 46 3.06 -10.47 -21.29
CA GLN A 46 1.78 -9.81 -21.56
C GLN A 46 0.63 -10.79 -21.28
N ASP A 47 -0.46 -10.26 -20.70
CA ASP A 47 -1.66 -11.00 -20.30
C ASP A 47 -1.38 -12.16 -19.33
N GLN A 48 -0.22 -12.13 -18.65
CA GLN A 48 0.09 -13.11 -17.62
C GLN A 48 -0.81 -12.90 -16.41
N GLN A 49 -1.57 -13.95 -16.07
CA GLN A 49 -2.32 -13.96 -14.81
C GLN A 49 -1.35 -14.02 -13.63
N LEU A 50 -1.48 -13.07 -12.72
CA LEU A 50 -0.77 -13.07 -11.44
C LEU A 50 -1.70 -13.61 -10.36
N TYR A 51 -1.15 -14.47 -9.52
CA TYR A 51 -1.90 -15.06 -8.39
C TYR A 51 -1.84 -14.14 -7.18
N TRP A 52 -2.26 -12.90 -7.38
CA TRP A 52 -2.32 -11.89 -6.34
C TRP A 52 -3.72 -11.91 -5.72
N ASN A 53 -3.80 -12.23 -4.43
CA ASN A 53 -5.08 -12.27 -3.72
C ASN A 53 -6.14 -13.20 -4.37
N VAL A 54 -5.72 -14.34 -4.89
CA VAL A 54 -6.65 -15.35 -5.41
C VAL A 54 -7.15 -16.21 -4.27
N GLY A 55 -8.39 -16.00 -3.86
CA GLY A 55 -9.02 -16.71 -2.76
C GLY A 55 -8.94 -18.23 -2.89
N GLY A 56 -8.86 -18.91 -1.76
CA GLY A 56 -8.90 -20.38 -1.65
C GLY A 56 -7.54 -21.07 -1.62
N THR A 57 -6.50 -20.54 -2.27
CA THR A 57 -5.17 -21.17 -2.28
C THR A 57 -4.06 -20.19 -1.90
N TYR A 58 -4.21 -18.92 -2.28
CA TYR A 58 -3.24 -17.87 -2.03
C TYR A 58 -3.92 -16.74 -1.24
N TYR A 59 -3.62 -16.68 0.05
CA TYR A 59 -4.10 -15.61 0.92
C TYR A 59 -3.02 -14.54 1.05
N PRO A 60 -3.36 -13.25 0.95
CA PRO A 60 -2.42 -12.18 1.24
C PRO A 60 -2.09 -12.19 2.73
N TYR A 61 -0.83 -11.85 3.03
CA TYR A 61 -0.38 -11.61 4.39
C TYR A 61 0.13 -10.18 4.49
N ILE A 62 -0.32 -9.47 5.52
CA ILE A 62 0.20 -8.16 5.90
C ILE A 62 1.15 -8.36 7.08
N GLY A 63 2.33 -7.76 7.02
CA GLY A 63 3.32 -7.87 8.09
C GLY A 63 4.09 -9.18 8.15
N ARG A 64 3.89 -10.10 7.20
CA ARG A 64 4.71 -11.33 7.14
C ARG A 64 4.80 -11.92 5.75
N ARG A 65 5.84 -12.74 5.52
CA ARG A 65 5.93 -13.66 4.39
C ARG A 65 5.41 -15.06 4.76
N ASN A 66 4.84 -15.78 3.78
CA ASN A 66 4.54 -17.20 3.98
C ASN A 66 5.85 -17.95 4.32
N GLY A 67 5.89 -18.60 5.47
CA GLY A 67 7.09 -19.30 5.97
C GLY A 67 7.73 -18.65 7.21
N GLY A 68 7.25 -17.47 7.67
CA GLY A 68 7.55 -16.97 9.01
C GLY A 68 8.51 -15.80 9.13
N ASP A 69 8.90 -15.15 8.04
CA ASP A 69 9.59 -13.86 8.14
C ASP A 69 8.56 -12.78 8.46
N TYR A 70 8.79 -12.05 9.54
CA TYR A 70 7.89 -11.00 10.02
C TYR A 70 8.50 -9.64 9.76
N PHE A 71 7.64 -8.68 9.43
CA PHE A 71 8.03 -7.28 9.34
C PHE A 71 8.21 -6.71 10.75
N ASP A 72 9.32 -6.04 10.96
CA ASP A 72 9.63 -5.33 12.20
C ASP A 72 9.61 -3.83 11.92
N GLY A 73 8.52 -3.17 12.28
CA GLY A 73 8.29 -1.74 12.01
C GLY A 73 6.81 -1.38 12.09
N TYR A 74 6.51 -0.16 11.69
CA TYR A 74 5.15 0.36 11.66
C TYR A 74 4.58 0.35 10.24
N MET A 75 3.29 0.12 10.12
CA MET A 75 2.53 0.19 8.87
C MET A 75 1.30 1.08 9.07
N ALA A 76 0.96 1.85 8.05
CA ALA A 76 -0.24 2.66 8.01
C ALA A 76 -0.82 2.65 6.60
N GLU A 77 -2.13 2.79 6.47
CA GLU A 77 -2.79 2.96 5.18
C GLU A 77 -2.44 1.86 4.16
N ILE A 78 -2.77 0.62 4.47
CA ILE A 78 -2.56 -0.50 3.55
C ILE A 78 -3.73 -0.60 2.59
N VAL A 79 -3.49 -0.27 1.34
CA VAL A 79 -4.50 -0.23 0.29
C VAL A 79 -4.19 -1.24 -0.81
N HIS A 80 -5.19 -1.99 -1.21
CA HIS A 80 -5.19 -2.81 -2.43
C HIS A 80 -6.38 -2.43 -3.30
N ILE A 81 -6.13 -2.09 -4.55
CA ILE A 81 -7.18 -1.78 -5.53
C ILE A 81 -7.06 -2.76 -6.68
N ASP A 82 -8.12 -3.49 -6.90
CA ASP A 82 -8.28 -4.43 -8.01
C ASP A 82 -8.80 -3.72 -9.27
N ASP A 83 -8.53 -4.28 -10.44
CA ASP A 83 -8.96 -3.79 -11.75
C ASP A 83 -8.40 -2.42 -12.17
N GLN A 84 -7.40 -1.86 -11.47
CA GLN A 84 -6.81 -0.56 -11.81
C GLN A 84 -5.30 -0.55 -11.61
N GLN A 85 -4.57 0.08 -12.54
CA GLN A 85 -3.15 0.43 -12.34
C GLN A 85 -3.06 1.93 -12.02
N LEU A 86 -3.07 2.27 -10.74
CA LEU A 86 -2.94 3.64 -10.26
C LEU A 86 -1.47 3.98 -9.98
N ASP A 87 -1.13 5.25 -10.11
CA ASP A 87 0.19 5.77 -9.75
C ASP A 87 0.21 6.34 -8.33
N ALA A 88 1.39 6.83 -7.90
CA ALA A 88 1.57 7.36 -6.56
C ALA A 88 0.69 8.58 -6.27
N THR A 89 0.34 9.39 -7.28
CA THR A 89 -0.45 10.61 -7.09
C THR A 89 -1.90 10.34 -6.71
N SER A 90 -2.36 9.09 -6.90
CA SER A 90 -3.66 8.64 -6.42
C SER A 90 -3.71 8.52 -4.90
N PHE A 91 -2.57 8.31 -4.23
CA PHE A 91 -2.45 8.02 -2.81
C PHE A 91 -1.69 9.06 -2.00
N GLY A 92 -1.01 9.97 -2.67
CA GLY A 92 -0.21 11.01 -2.02
C GLY A 92 0.03 12.20 -2.94
N GLU A 93 0.66 13.22 -2.37
CA GLU A 93 0.99 14.46 -3.07
C GLU A 93 2.23 15.12 -2.45
N PHE A 94 2.86 16.00 -3.20
CA PHE A 94 3.87 16.87 -2.63
C PHE A 94 3.22 17.99 -1.81
N ASP A 95 3.76 18.26 -0.64
CA ASP A 95 3.25 19.32 0.22
C ASP A 95 3.40 20.69 -0.46
N THR A 96 2.33 21.50 -0.46
CA THR A 96 2.32 22.80 -1.16
C THR A 96 3.25 23.83 -0.54
N ASN A 97 3.51 23.72 0.77
CA ASN A 97 4.39 24.63 1.50
C ASN A 97 5.84 24.12 1.54
N SER A 98 6.04 22.84 1.28
CA SER A 98 7.33 22.16 1.30
C SER A 98 7.41 21.17 0.12
N PRO A 99 7.62 21.65 -1.12
CA PRO A 99 7.44 20.86 -2.34
C PRO A 99 8.41 19.69 -2.50
N ASN A 100 9.35 19.52 -1.59
CA ASN A 100 10.23 18.33 -1.54
C ASN A 100 9.73 17.27 -0.55
N ILE A 101 8.61 17.51 0.15
CA ILE A 101 8.04 16.57 1.09
C ILE A 101 6.83 15.89 0.45
N TRP A 102 6.92 14.57 0.28
CA TRP A 102 5.80 13.74 -0.12
C TRP A 102 4.99 13.38 1.11
N LYS A 103 3.67 13.53 1.03
CA LYS A 103 2.73 13.18 2.10
C LYS A 103 1.57 12.34 1.56
N PRO A 104 0.96 11.49 2.38
CA PRO A 104 -0.30 10.84 2.04
C PRO A 104 -1.40 11.89 1.84
N LYS A 105 -2.41 11.54 1.05
CA LYS A 105 -3.63 12.33 0.90
C LYS A 105 -4.85 11.52 1.31
N ASP A 106 -5.97 12.21 1.51
CA ASP A 106 -7.26 11.59 1.75
C ASP A 106 -7.62 10.64 0.60
N LEU A 107 -8.04 9.43 0.94
CA LEU A 107 -8.39 8.37 0.01
C LEU A 107 -9.91 8.24 -0.21
N SER A 108 -10.71 9.15 0.35
CA SER A 108 -12.19 9.12 0.25
C SER A 108 -12.70 9.19 -1.21
N ASP A 109 -11.92 9.78 -2.10
CA ASP A 109 -12.26 9.88 -3.53
C ASP A 109 -11.87 8.62 -4.33
N LEU A 110 -11.18 7.65 -3.74
CA LEU A 110 -10.79 6.43 -4.43
C LEU A 110 -11.99 5.50 -4.62
N THR A 111 -12.05 4.93 -5.81
CA THR A 111 -13.00 3.86 -6.11
C THR A 111 -12.32 2.51 -5.89
N PHE A 112 -12.82 1.76 -4.93
CA PHE A 112 -12.40 0.38 -4.67
C PHE A 112 -13.19 -0.56 -5.58
N GLY A 113 -12.65 -0.79 -6.78
CA GLY A 113 -13.23 -1.71 -7.76
C GLY A 113 -12.86 -3.18 -7.47
N GLY A 114 -13.47 -4.09 -8.24
CA GLY A 114 -13.22 -5.53 -8.07
C GLY A 114 -13.76 -6.09 -6.76
N ASN A 115 -13.61 -7.39 -6.57
CA ASN A 115 -14.07 -8.09 -5.35
C ASN A 115 -12.95 -8.30 -4.33
N THR A 116 -11.73 -7.93 -4.65
CA THR A 116 -10.55 -8.21 -3.82
C THR A 116 -9.88 -6.95 -3.26
N SER A 117 -10.43 -5.77 -3.57
CA SER A 117 -9.97 -4.50 -3.02
C SER A 117 -10.19 -4.42 -1.50
N TYR A 118 -9.27 -3.77 -0.81
CA TYR A 118 -9.39 -3.50 0.61
C TYR A 118 -8.60 -2.24 1.01
N HIS A 119 -8.98 -1.66 2.13
CA HIS A 119 -8.28 -0.57 2.79
C HIS A 119 -8.22 -0.83 4.30
N LEU A 120 -7.03 -0.99 4.84
CA LEU A 120 -6.78 -1.13 6.27
C LEU A 120 -6.18 0.17 6.77
N ASP A 121 -6.98 0.96 7.49
CA ASP A 121 -6.57 2.24 8.10
C ASP A 121 -6.01 2.06 9.51
N PHE A 122 -6.31 0.91 10.16
CA PHE A 122 -5.90 0.56 11.52
C PHE A 122 -6.42 1.52 12.61
N GLU A 123 -7.45 2.32 12.35
CA GLU A 123 -7.98 3.30 13.31
C GLU A 123 -8.81 2.65 14.42
N ASP A 124 -9.57 1.61 14.11
CA ASP A 124 -10.37 0.90 15.11
C ASP A 124 -9.50 -0.07 15.94
N SER A 125 -9.15 0.34 17.15
CA SER A 125 -8.36 -0.47 18.09
C SER A 125 -9.01 -1.80 18.49
N SER A 126 -10.33 -1.94 18.30
CA SER A 126 -11.07 -3.18 18.55
C SER A 126 -11.06 -4.13 17.35
N SER A 127 -10.68 -3.65 16.16
CA SER A 127 -10.72 -4.39 14.90
C SER A 127 -9.62 -3.96 13.93
N LEU A 128 -8.36 -4.15 14.31
CA LEU A 128 -7.19 -3.73 13.50
C LEU A 128 -7.13 -4.36 12.10
N GLY A 129 -7.88 -5.40 11.83
CA GLY A 129 -7.99 -6.03 10.51
C GLY A 129 -9.22 -5.61 9.72
N ALA A 130 -9.96 -4.59 10.16
CA ALA A 130 -11.15 -4.14 9.46
C ALA A 130 -10.80 -3.53 8.09
N ASP A 131 -11.55 -3.92 7.08
CA ASP A 131 -11.53 -3.32 5.75
C ASP A 131 -12.54 -2.17 5.69
N VAL A 132 -12.06 -0.95 5.56
CA VAL A 132 -12.89 0.27 5.48
C VAL A 132 -13.20 0.68 4.04
N SER A 133 -12.77 -0.08 3.03
CA SER A 133 -13.05 0.19 1.61
C SER A 133 -14.54 0.01 1.23
N GLY A 134 -15.31 -0.66 2.09
CA GLY A 134 -16.69 -1.06 1.79
C GLY A 134 -16.83 -2.40 1.05
N GLN A 135 -15.72 -3.07 0.69
CA GLN A 135 -15.73 -4.37 0.01
C GLN A 135 -15.88 -5.54 1.00
N GLY A 136 -15.60 -5.33 2.28
CA GLY A 136 -15.77 -6.33 3.33
C GLY A 136 -14.66 -7.39 3.38
N ASN A 137 -13.50 -7.12 2.81
CA ASN A 137 -12.33 -8.01 2.79
C ASN A 137 -11.51 -7.90 4.09
N ASN A 138 -12.14 -8.16 5.23
CA ASN A 138 -11.50 -8.08 6.54
C ASN A 138 -10.37 -9.10 6.70
N PHE A 139 -9.32 -8.71 7.41
CA PHE A 139 -8.19 -9.56 7.74
C PHE A 139 -8.31 -10.15 9.15
N THR A 140 -7.94 -11.40 9.30
CA THR A 140 -7.78 -12.01 10.61
C THR A 140 -6.49 -11.51 11.27
N VAL A 141 -6.66 -10.86 12.41
CA VAL A 141 -5.54 -10.34 13.19
C VAL A 141 -4.84 -11.48 13.94
N ASN A 142 -3.51 -11.52 13.87
CA ASN A 142 -2.68 -12.50 14.57
C ASN A 142 -1.61 -11.78 15.39
N ASN A 143 -1.64 -11.96 16.69
CA ASN A 143 -0.68 -11.39 17.66
C ASN A 143 -0.60 -9.85 17.68
N LEU A 144 -1.61 -9.15 17.20
CA LEU A 144 -1.77 -7.71 17.35
C LEU A 144 -2.97 -7.41 18.26
N THR A 145 -2.80 -6.42 19.09
CA THR A 145 -3.82 -5.92 20.02
C THR A 145 -3.85 -4.39 19.99
N SER A 146 -4.76 -3.77 20.69
CA SER A 146 -4.82 -2.30 20.81
C SER A 146 -3.54 -1.66 21.37
N ILE A 147 -2.67 -2.43 22.04
CA ILE A 147 -1.39 -1.91 22.56
C ILE A 147 -0.38 -1.71 21.43
N ASP A 148 -0.52 -2.43 20.33
CA ASP A 148 0.36 -2.34 19.16
C ASP A 148 -0.02 -1.19 18.22
N GLN A 149 -1.18 -0.57 18.45
CA GLN A 149 -1.61 0.61 17.71
C GLN A 149 -0.85 1.85 18.19
N THR A 150 -0.41 2.69 17.26
CA THR A 150 0.18 3.99 17.56
C THR A 150 -0.56 5.10 16.84
N THR A 151 -0.62 6.27 17.46
CA THR A 151 -1.14 7.50 16.84
C THR A 151 -0.04 8.29 16.11
N ASP A 152 1.22 7.88 16.26
CA ASP A 152 2.36 8.51 15.54
C ASP A 152 2.47 7.91 14.13
N THR A 153 1.58 8.34 13.25
CA THR A 153 1.50 7.88 11.87
C THR A 153 1.98 8.94 10.89
N CYS A 154 2.28 8.53 9.67
CA CYS A 154 2.67 9.47 8.61
C CYS A 154 1.58 10.51 8.32
N THR A 155 0.31 10.20 8.51
CA THR A 155 -0.81 11.13 8.34
C THR A 155 -0.89 12.15 9.46
N ASN A 156 -0.65 11.75 10.70
CA ASN A 156 -0.68 12.65 11.86
C ASN A 156 0.53 13.60 11.91
N ASN A 157 1.70 13.15 11.44
CA ASN A 157 2.89 14.00 11.36
C ASN A 157 2.77 15.13 10.33
N PHE A 158 1.88 14.99 9.38
CA PHE A 158 1.51 16.03 8.41
C PHE A 158 0.18 16.70 8.72
N GLY A 159 -0.53 16.23 9.73
CA GLY A 159 -1.79 16.78 10.20
C GLY A 159 -1.59 18.14 10.85
N PHE A 160 -2.03 19.16 10.20
CA PHE A 160 -1.98 20.56 10.60
C PHE A 160 -3.04 20.87 11.64
N GLY A 161 -2.77 20.53 12.86
CA GLY A 161 -3.63 20.84 14.00
C GLY A 161 -2.90 21.64 15.07
N PHE A 162 -2.21 22.70 14.71
CA PHE A 162 -1.95 23.78 15.67
C PHE A 162 -3.06 24.81 15.51
N ASN A 163 -4.15 24.60 16.22
CA ASN A 163 -5.12 25.63 16.58
C ASN A 163 -4.78 26.15 17.99
#